data_6254b9792cb3c4e4e7ae09e9645e086d
#
_entry.id   6254b9792cb3c4e4e7ae09e9645e086d
#
_cell.length_a   1.000
_cell.length_b   1.000
_cell.length_c   1.000
_cell.angle_alpha   90.00
_cell.angle_beta   90.00
_cell.angle_gamma   90.00
#
_symmetry.space_group_name_H-M   'P 1'
#
loop_
_entity.id
_entity.type
_entity.pdbx_description
1 polymer ?
#
loop_
_entity_poly.entity_id
_entity_poly.type
_entity_poly.pdbx_seq_one_letter_code
_entity_poly.pdbx_strand_id
1 'polypeptide(L)'
;MPNFRIQAFQELILTSHVNLAQKTAAGLVDQKEAGPAFELLEALRDGRFHFAIEPWHDATHKNGIQHYPAELLLRARLSDGTPIKPLAPITTLSQAGLQSTFDQAILLAGIDQALRLKQMPVSINTSARNMASASFWQDVSQLLQSYFPVHDIQDRLTFEVTEDDLADNPCRAVLMEMKERLGCTFAIDDFYHDRQQHLEQNDGIDSGDWQRLENLRGIVDFVKIDGETIEAAMRKEFDLDPLIKRIKEIVPGAHIITERVTNEHQAHYLGTVHGIDAVQGLHLTEDRNEFQRQLFGAANNFPPKPGSF
;
A
#
# COMPACT_ATOMS: atom_id res chain seq x y z
N MET A 1 -15.63 -7.89 -20.80
CA MET A 1 -14.28 -7.59 -20.26
C MET A 1 -14.04 -8.01 -18.81
N PRO A 2 -14.99 -8.12 -17.87
CA PRO A 2 -14.70 -8.59 -16.50
C PRO A 2 -14.00 -9.94 -16.40
N ASN A 3 -14.33 -10.88 -17.29
CA ASN A 3 -13.78 -12.25 -17.23
C ASN A 3 -12.26 -12.34 -17.48
N PHE A 4 -11.71 -11.46 -18.36
CA PHE A 4 -10.26 -11.50 -18.64
C PHE A 4 -9.40 -11.02 -17.47
N ARG A 5 -9.87 -10.04 -16.70
CA ARG A 5 -9.15 -9.55 -15.50
C ARG A 5 -9.07 -10.62 -14.42
N ILE A 6 -10.18 -11.30 -14.20
CA ILE A 6 -10.25 -12.44 -13.26
C ILE A 6 -9.32 -13.55 -13.73
N GLN A 7 -9.27 -13.85 -15.02
CA GLN A 7 -8.39 -14.87 -15.57
C GLN A 7 -6.93 -14.51 -15.38
N ALA A 8 -6.50 -13.29 -15.71
CA ALA A 8 -5.12 -12.85 -15.51
C ALA A 8 -4.70 -12.90 -14.03
N PHE A 9 -5.55 -12.45 -13.12
CA PHE A 9 -5.32 -12.59 -11.68
C PHE A 9 -5.14 -14.05 -11.27
N GLN A 10 -6.05 -14.95 -11.71
CA GLN A 10 -5.97 -16.36 -11.40
C GLN A 10 -4.72 -17.04 -11.96
N GLU A 11 -4.28 -16.67 -13.16
CA GLU A 11 -3.04 -17.15 -13.76
C GLU A 11 -1.80 -16.75 -12.94
N LEU A 12 -1.73 -15.51 -12.46
CA LEU A 12 -0.64 -15.04 -11.60
C LEU A 12 -0.62 -15.78 -10.25
N ILE A 13 -1.79 -15.96 -9.63
CA ILE A 13 -1.90 -16.72 -8.38
C ILE A 13 -1.52 -18.18 -8.57
N LEU A 14 -1.99 -18.82 -9.65
CA LEU A 14 -1.62 -20.20 -9.98
C LEU A 14 -0.11 -20.33 -10.24
N THR A 15 0.48 -19.38 -10.97
CA THR A 15 1.92 -19.34 -11.23
C THR A 15 2.71 -19.25 -9.92
N SER A 16 2.29 -18.38 -9.00
CA SER A 16 2.91 -18.25 -7.67
C SER A 16 2.79 -19.56 -6.88
N HIS A 17 1.62 -20.21 -6.91
CA HIS A 17 1.38 -21.47 -6.22
C HIS A 17 2.26 -22.61 -6.76
N VAL A 18 2.33 -22.78 -8.09
CA VAL A 18 3.15 -23.81 -8.74
C VAL A 18 4.64 -23.59 -8.45
N ASN A 19 5.12 -22.37 -8.57
CA ASN A 19 6.52 -22.03 -8.31
C ASN A 19 6.89 -22.23 -6.82
N LEU A 20 6.00 -21.87 -5.90
CA LEU A 20 6.22 -22.15 -4.47
C LEU A 20 6.31 -23.65 -4.20
N ALA A 21 5.43 -24.46 -4.80
CA ALA A 21 5.46 -25.92 -4.67
C ALA A 21 6.77 -26.51 -5.19
N GLN A 22 7.26 -26.06 -6.35
CA GLN A 22 8.53 -26.51 -6.92
C GLN A 22 9.71 -26.15 -6.01
N LYS A 23 9.75 -24.93 -5.47
CA LYS A 23 10.81 -24.48 -4.56
C LYS A 23 10.79 -25.23 -3.22
N THR A 24 9.61 -25.49 -2.68
CA THR A 24 9.45 -26.30 -1.46
C THR A 24 9.91 -27.73 -1.69
N ALA A 25 9.51 -28.36 -2.81
CA ALA A 25 9.95 -29.71 -3.17
C ALA A 25 11.47 -29.80 -3.42
N ALA A 26 12.09 -28.71 -3.89
CA ALA A 26 13.53 -28.62 -4.07
C ALA A 26 14.30 -28.26 -2.76
N GLY A 27 13.59 -28.08 -1.63
CA GLY A 27 14.20 -27.71 -0.34
C GLY A 27 14.72 -26.28 -0.28
N LEU A 28 14.29 -25.40 -1.20
CA LEU A 28 14.66 -23.99 -1.23
C LEU A 28 13.78 -23.12 -0.31
N VAL A 29 12.63 -23.65 0.09
CA VAL A 29 11.70 -23.03 1.07
C VAL A 29 11.33 -24.12 2.08
N ASP A 30 11.37 -23.80 3.36
CA ASP A 30 10.97 -24.71 4.42
C ASP A 30 9.46 -25.04 4.31
N GLN A 31 9.10 -26.30 4.50
CA GLN A 31 7.73 -26.75 4.34
C GLN A 31 6.76 -26.13 5.35
N LYS A 32 7.23 -25.82 6.56
CA LYS A 32 6.40 -25.20 7.60
C LYS A 32 6.17 -23.71 7.29
N GLU A 33 7.17 -23.04 6.75
CA GLU A 33 7.06 -21.63 6.33
C GLU A 33 6.21 -21.50 5.05
N ALA A 34 6.29 -22.47 4.13
CA ALA A 34 5.47 -22.50 2.93
C ALA A 34 3.97 -22.71 3.21
N GLY A 35 3.60 -23.41 4.29
CA GLY A 35 2.20 -23.69 4.61
C GLY A 35 1.30 -22.46 4.60
N PRO A 36 1.56 -21.44 5.42
CA PRO A 36 0.77 -20.20 5.44
C PRO A 36 0.74 -19.46 4.09
N ALA A 37 1.82 -19.54 3.30
CA ALA A 37 1.85 -18.91 1.97
C ALA A 37 0.94 -19.66 0.98
N PHE A 38 0.89 -21.01 1.03
CA PHE A 38 -0.09 -21.78 0.26
C PHE A 38 -1.52 -21.45 0.66
N GLU A 39 -1.82 -21.34 1.96
CA GLU A 39 -3.14 -20.96 2.46
C GLU A 39 -3.59 -19.60 1.94
N LEU A 40 -2.67 -18.61 1.91
CA LEU A 40 -2.96 -17.29 1.32
C LEU A 40 -3.24 -17.41 -0.18
N LEU A 41 -2.38 -18.09 -0.96
CA LEU A 41 -2.58 -18.24 -2.40
C LEU A 41 -3.88 -18.99 -2.74
N GLU A 42 -4.23 -20.02 -1.96
CA GLU A 42 -5.51 -20.72 -2.09
C GLU A 42 -6.70 -19.82 -1.77
N ALA A 43 -6.60 -19.03 -0.70
CA ALA A 43 -7.65 -18.06 -0.36
C ALA A 43 -7.87 -17.04 -1.49
N LEU A 44 -6.79 -16.56 -2.11
CA LEU A 44 -6.87 -15.64 -3.25
C LEU A 44 -7.47 -16.33 -4.48
N ARG A 45 -7.03 -17.53 -4.83
CA ARG A 45 -7.57 -18.32 -5.93
C ARG A 45 -9.07 -18.59 -5.79
N ASP A 46 -9.51 -18.91 -4.58
CA ASP A 46 -10.88 -19.27 -4.28
C ASP A 46 -11.79 -18.05 -4.00
N GLY A 47 -11.27 -16.83 -4.15
CA GLY A 47 -12.01 -15.58 -3.92
C GLY A 47 -12.35 -15.30 -2.45
N ARG A 48 -11.64 -15.96 -1.51
CA ARG A 48 -11.83 -15.77 -0.06
C ARG A 48 -11.01 -14.59 0.47
N PHE A 49 -11.03 -13.48 -0.25
CA PHE A 49 -10.34 -12.23 0.10
C PHE A 49 -11.19 -11.01 -0.22
N HIS A 50 -10.81 -9.88 0.36
CA HIS A 50 -11.31 -8.56 0.04
C HIS A 50 -10.25 -7.52 0.41
N PHE A 51 -10.43 -6.28 -0.03
CA PHE A 51 -9.65 -5.16 0.46
C PHE A 51 -10.43 -4.41 1.54
N ALA A 52 -9.83 -4.22 2.70
CA ALA A 52 -10.26 -3.20 3.63
C ALA A 52 -9.78 -1.84 3.08
N ILE A 53 -10.60 -0.81 3.27
CA ILE A 53 -10.36 0.52 2.71
C ILE A 53 -10.08 1.45 3.88
N GLU A 54 -8.89 2.05 3.91
CA GLU A 54 -8.49 3.03 4.93
C GLU A 54 -8.17 4.38 4.26
N PRO A 55 -9.11 5.36 4.33
CA PRO A 55 -8.90 6.66 3.69
C PRO A 55 -7.82 7.48 4.41
N TRP A 56 -7.09 8.28 3.63
CA TRP A 56 -6.31 9.38 4.16
C TRP A 56 -7.18 10.64 4.20
N HIS A 57 -7.31 11.23 5.38
CA HIS A 57 -8.17 12.37 5.62
C HIS A 57 -7.37 13.67 5.66
N ASP A 58 -7.89 14.74 5.06
CA ASP A 58 -7.28 16.07 5.17
C ASP A 58 -7.15 16.47 6.65
N ALA A 59 -5.92 16.71 7.10
CA ALA A 59 -5.61 17.06 8.48
C ALA A 59 -6.09 18.47 8.85
N THR A 60 -6.30 19.34 7.87
CA THR A 60 -6.58 20.76 8.10
C THR A 60 -8.04 21.13 7.97
N HIS A 61 -8.88 20.25 7.42
CA HIS A 61 -10.27 20.54 7.05
C HIS A 61 -10.45 21.84 6.24
N LYS A 62 -9.38 22.28 5.56
CA LYS A 62 -9.44 23.46 4.69
C LYS A 62 -10.27 23.10 3.48
N ASN A 63 -11.37 23.81 3.31
CA ASN A 63 -12.45 23.74 2.34
C ASN A 63 -12.06 23.59 0.85
N GLY A 64 -11.15 22.75 0.52
CA GLY A 64 -10.87 22.27 -0.83
C GLY A 64 -10.91 20.77 -0.76
N ILE A 65 -11.78 20.16 -1.54
CA ILE A 65 -11.87 18.69 -1.62
C ILE A 65 -10.57 18.21 -2.27
N GLN A 66 -9.50 18.15 -1.48
CA GLN A 66 -8.32 17.42 -1.89
C GLN A 66 -8.63 15.96 -1.62
N HIS A 67 -8.86 15.20 -2.67
CA HIS A 67 -9.12 13.78 -2.56
C HIS A 67 -7.79 13.05 -2.37
N TYR A 68 -7.42 12.81 -1.12
CA TYR A 68 -6.34 11.91 -0.80
C TYR A 68 -6.75 10.46 -1.13
N PRO A 69 -5.79 9.58 -1.44
CA PRO A 69 -6.06 8.17 -1.66
C PRO A 69 -6.68 7.48 -0.45
N ALA A 70 -7.32 6.35 -0.70
CA ALA A 70 -7.65 5.39 0.34
C ALA A 70 -6.78 4.13 0.17
N GLU A 71 -6.13 3.70 1.23
CA GLU A 71 -5.29 2.52 1.21
C GLU A 71 -6.13 1.25 1.10
N LEU A 72 -5.74 0.36 0.17
CA LEU A 72 -6.32 -0.95 -0.03
C LEU A 72 -5.51 -2.03 0.68
N LEU A 73 -6.00 -2.46 1.83
CA LEU A 73 -5.37 -3.45 2.68
C LEU A 73 -5.94 -4.85 2.41
N LEU A 74 -5.11 -5.75 1.90
CA LEU A 74 -5.51 -7.14 1.66
C LEU A 74 -5.98 -7.82 2.96
N ARG A 75 -7.16 -8.44 2.90
CA ARG A 75 -7.73 -9.27 3.96
C ARG A 75 -8.14 -10.60 3.34
N ALA A 76 -7.66 -11.70 3.88
CA ALA A 76 -7.97 -13.06 3.40
C ALA A 76 -8.42 -13.97 4.54
N ARG A 77 -9.11 -15.05 4.20
CA ARG A 77 -9.63 -16.01 5.17
C ARG A 77 -9.37 -17.44 4.72
N LEU A 78 -9.13 -18.31 5.69
CA LEU A 78 -9.12 -19.77 5.49
C LEU A 78 -10.52 -20.28 5.07
N SER A 79 -10.60 -21.54 4.69
CA SER A 79 -11.87 -22.17 4.31
C SER A 79 -12.89 -22.24 5.46
N ASP A 80 -12.43 -22.26 6.69
CA ASP A 80 -13.26 -22.21 7.90
C ASP A 80 -13.67 -20.79 8.33
N GLY A 81 -13.23 -19.75 7.58
CA GLY A 81 -13.49 -18.34 7.87
C GLY A 81 -12.47 -17.66 8.80
N THR A 82 -11.48 -18.40 9.31
CA THR A 82 -10.41 -17.83 10.14
C THR A 82 -9.61 -16.79 9.35
N PRO A 83 -9.37 -15.57 9.88
CA PRO A 83 -8.55 -14.57 9.20
C PRO A 83 -7.10 -15.02 9.02
N ILE A 84 -6.56 -14.81 7.82
CA ILE A 84 -5.14 -14.99 7.53
C ILE A 84 -4.43 -13.66 7.86
N LYS A 85 -3.33 -13.74 8.62
CA LYS A 85 -2.41 -12.61 8.81
C LYS A 85 -1.46 -12.57 7.63
N PRO A 86 -1.52 -11.58 6.72
CA PRO A 86 -0.86 -11.66 5.43
C PRO A 86 0.66 -11.47 5.49
N LEU A 87 1.20 -10.83 6.52
CA LEU A 87 2.62 -10.48 6.60
C LEU A 87 3.55 -11.70 6.48
N ALA A 88 3.39 -12.73 7.32
CA ALA A 88 4.25 -13.91 7.27
C ALA A 88 4.18 -14.68 5.94
N PRO A 89 2.97 -14.96 5.37
CA PRO A 89 2.85 -15.51 4.02
C PRO A 89 3.54 -14.68 2.95
N ILE A 90 3.40 -13.36 2.96
CA ILE A 90 4.03 -12.46 1.98
C ILE A 90 5.55 -12.49 2.13
N THR A 91 6.07 -12.47 3.36
CA THR A 91 7.51 -12.61 3.62
C THR A 91 8.06 -13.91 3.03
N THR A 92 7.34 -15.02 3.21
CA THR A 92 7.74 -16.31 2.62
C THR A 92 7.74 -16.26 1.08
N LEU A 93 6.75 -15.63 0.46
CA LEU A 93 6.71 -15.44 -1.00
C LEU A 93 7.88 -14.57 -1.47
N SER A 94 8.22 -13.52 -0.73
CA SER A 94 9.37 -12.67 -1.01
C SER A 94 10.68 -13.43 -0.95
N GLN A 95 10.93 -14.19 0.11
CA GLN A 95 12.10 -15.05 0.27
C GLN A 95 12.19 -16.12 -0.82
N ALA A 96 11.04 -16.63 -1.26
CA ALA A 96 10.95 -17.53 -2.39
C ALA A 96 11.19 -16.86 -3.76
N GLY A 97 11.39 -15.52 -3.81
CA GLY A 97 11.53 -14.77 -5.07
C GLY A 97 10.25 -14.70 -5.90
N LEU A 98 9.08 -14.79 -5.25
CA LEU A 98 7.76 -14.75 -5.90
C LEU A 98 7.03 -13.43 -5.69
N GLN A 99 7.67 -12.46 -5.02
CA GLN A 99 7.08 -11.18 -4.67
C GLN A 99 6.52 -10.43 -5.89
N SER A 100 7.31 -10.33 -6.97
CA SER A 100 6.87 -9.60 -8.16
C SER A 100 5.60 -10.18 -8.80
N THR A 101 5.49 -11.50 -8.92
CA THR A 101 4.30 -12.15 -9.46
C THR A 101 3.09 -11.97 -8.54
N PHE A 102 3.33 -12.06 -7.23
CA PHE A 102 2.30 -11.83 -6.22
C PHE A 102 1.81 -10.38 -6.25
N ASP A 103 2.72 -9.39 -6.25
CA ASP A 103 2.37 -7.96 -6.29
C ASP A 103 1.59 -7.63 -7.57
N GLN A 104 1.96 -8.19 -8.73
CA GLN A 104 1.18 -8.02 -9.97
C GLN A 104 -0.27 -8.51 -9.81
N ALA A 105 -0.48 -9.65 -9.15
CA ALA A 105 -1.82 -10.16 -8.90
C ALA A 105 -2.60 -9.23 -7.96
N ILE A 106 -1.99 -8.75 -6.87
CA ILE A 106 -2.63 -7.85 -5.92
C ILE A 106 -2.93 -6.50 -6.57
N LEU A 107 -2.03 -5.96 -7.40
CA LEU A 107 -2.27 -4.75 -8.17
C LEU A 107 -3.49 -4.89 -9.10
N LEU A 108 -3.61 -5.99 -9.85
CA LEU A 108 -4.78 -6.23 -10.71
C LEU A 108 -6.09 -6.26 -9.91
N ALA A 109 -6.09 -6.97 -8.78
CA ALA A 109 -7.27 -7.07 -7.92
C ALA A 109 -7.62 -5.73 -7.27
N GLY A 110 -6.60 -4.98 -6.80
CA GLY A 110 -6.76 -3.66 -6.20
C GLY A 110 -7.29 -2.63 -7.19
N ILE A 111 -6.80 -2.64 -8.42
CA ILE A 111 -7.27 -1.74 -9.48
C ILE A 111 -8.70 -2.08 -9.90
N ASP A 112 -9.08 -3.37 -9.98
CA ASP A 112 -10.48 -3.74 -10.22
C ASP A 112 -11.40 -3.24 -9.09
N GLN A 113 -10.92 -3.29 -7.85
CA GLN A 113 -11.61 -2.69 -6.70
C GLN A 113 -11.71 -1.17 -6.83
N ALA A 114 -10.63 -0.48 -7.20
CA ALA A 114 -10.61 0.96 -7.41
C ALA A 114 -11.65 1.43 -8.43
N LEU A 115 -11.82 0.68 -9.51
CA LEU A 115 -12.84 0.98 -10.52
C LEU A 115 -14.27 0.88 -9.97
N ARG A 116 -14.50 -0.02 -9.01
CA ARG A 116 -15.80 -0.17 -8.33
C ARG A 116 -16.09 0.98 -7.37
N LEU A 117 -15.03 1.59 -6.80
CA LEU A 117 -15.12 2.71 -5.86
C LEU A 117 -15.39 4.06 -6.54
N LYS A 118 -15.68 4.08 -7.81
CA LYS A 118 -16.10 5.25 -8.60
C LYS A 118 -15.39 6.53 -8.26
N GLN A 119 -14.55 7.20 -8.58
CA GLN A 119 -13.97 8.53 -8.29
C GLN A 119 -13.04 8.62 -7.07
N MET A 120 -12.91 7.58 -6.24
CA MET A 120 -11.95 7.63 -5.15
C MET A 120 -10.56 7.19 -5.64
N PRO A 121 -9.52 8.00 -5.45
CA PRO A 121 -8.15 7.54 -5.61
C PRO A 121 -7.86 6.45 -4.57
N VAL A 122 -7.03 5.49 -4.95
CA VAL A 122 -6.61 4.40 -4.04
C VAL A 122 -5.10 4.27 -4.02
N SER A 123 -4.58 3.80 -2.89
CA SER A 123 -3.19 3.38 -2.79
C SER A 123 -3.09 1.87 -2.59
N ILE A 124 -2.03 1.29 -3.14
CA ILE A 124 -1.78 -0.14 -3.14
C ILE A 124 -0.32 -0.39 -2.79
N ASN A 125 -0.10 -1.23 -1.79
CA ASN A 125 1.23 -1.60 -1.33
C ASN A 125 2.01 -2.35 -2.41
N THR A 126 3.27 -1.98 -2.59
CA THR A 126 4.21 -2.55 -3.54
C THR A 126 5.57 -2.70 -2.87
N SER A 127 6.19 -3.88 -2.99
CA SER A 127 7.52 -4.11 -2.43
C SER A 127 8.55 -3.14 -2.99
N ALA A 128 9.40 -2.62 -2.12
CA ALA A 128 10.53 -1.76 -2.48
C ALA A 128 11.45 -2.40 -3.54
N ARG A 129 11.62 -3.72 -3.53
CA ARG A 129 12.40 -4.45 -4.54
C ARG A 129 11.87 -4.27 -5.96
N ASN A 130 10.56 -4.11 -6.12
CA ASN A 130 9.95 -3.87 -7.41
C ASN A 130 10.29 -2.48 -7.97
N MET A 131 10.66 -1.51 -7.12
CA MET A 131 11.07 -0.16 -7.57
C MET A 131 12.34 -0.18 -8.42
N ALA A 132 13.20 -1.18 -8.25
CA ALA A 132 14.40 -1.37 -9.05
C ALA A 132 14.19 -2.26 -10.30
N SER A 133 13.00 -2.87 -10.44
CA SER A 133 12.71 -3.83 -11.51
C SER A 133 12.00 -3.17 -12.69
N ALA A 134 12.75 -2.80 -13.73
CA ALA A 134 12.17 -2.27 -14.96
C ALA A 134 11.18 -3.26 -15.61
N SER A 135 11.48 -4.56 -15.57
CA SER A 135 10.59 -5.60 -16.11
C SER A 135 9.27 -5.65 -15.34
N PHE A 136 9.30 -5.56 -14.01
CA PHE A 136 8.07 -5.51 -13.21
C PHE A 136 7.15 -4.35 -13.66
N TRP A 137 7.69 -3.15 -13.78
CA TRP A 137 6.90 -1.98 -14.17
C TRP A 137 6.45 -2.01 -15.62
N GLN A 138 7.25 -2.60 -16.52
CA GLN A 138 6.82 -2.86 -17.92
C GLN A 138 5.64 -3.83 -17.94
N ASP A 139 5.70 -4.92 -17.18
CA ASP A 139 4.61 -5.89 -17.05
C ASP A 139 3.36 -5.24 -16.44
N VAL A 140 3.51 -4.47 -15.36
CA VAL A 140 2.40 -3.71 -14.75
C VAL A 140 1.79 -2.74 -15.75
N SER A 141 2.61 -1.96 -16.47
CA SER A 141 2.13 -1.04 -17.51
C SER A 141 1.36 -1.78 -18.61
N GLN A 142 1.87 -2.92 -19.05
CA GLN A 142 1.20 -3.74 -20.06
C GLN A 142 -0.12 -4.32 -19.55
N LEU A 143 -0.17 -4.81 -18.32
CA LEU A 143 -1.39 -5.29 -17.67
C LEU A 143 -2.42 -4.16 -17.57
N LEU A 144 -2.01 -2.98 -17.11
CA LEU A 144 -2.89 -1.82 -17.02
C LEU A 144 -3.49 -1.45 -18.39
N GLN A 145 -2.66 -1.34 -19.41
CA GLN A 145 -3.11 -1.02 -20.77
C GLN A 145 -4.02 -2.09 -21.38
N SER A 146 -3.75 -3.37 -21.08
CA SER A 146 -4.50 -4.49 -21.64
C SER A 146 -5.89 -4.64 -21.03
N TYR A 147 -6.01 -4.34 -19.73
CA TYR A 147 -7.22 -4.67 -18.97
C TYR A 147 -8.03 -3.46 -18.52
N PHE A 148 -7.45 -2.25 -18.54
CA PHE A 148 -8.10 -1.05 -18.04
C PHE A 148 -8.02 0.09 -19.07
N PRO A 149 -9.14 0.74 -19.39
CA PRO A 149 -9.09 2.01 -20.13
C PRO A 149 -8.31 3.05 -19.31
N VAL A 150 -7.36 3.73 -19.95
CA VAL A 150 -6.48 4.71 -19.26
C VAL A 150 -7.29 5.75 -18.48
N HIS A 151 -8.38 6.27 -19.07
CA HIS A 151 -9.25 7.26 -18.44
C HIS A 151 -9.97 6.77 -17.19
N ASP A 152 -10.06 5.44 -16.96
CA ASP A 152 -10.67 4.87 -15.75
C ASP A 152 -9.71 4.82 -14.57
N ILE A 153 -8.40 4.84 -14.85
CA ILE A 153 -7.34 4.68 -13.82
C ILE A 153 -6.47 5.93 -13.68
N GLN A 154 -6.54 6.85 -14.66
CA GLN A 154 -5.75 8.06 -14.65
C GLN A 154 -6.02 8.89 -13.37
N ASP A 155 -4.94 9.36 -12.74
CA ASP A 155 -4.95 10.16 -11.52
C ASP A 155 -5.64 9.47 -10.32
N ARG A 156 -5.73 8.13 -10.34
CA ARG A 156 -6.46 7.37 -9.33
C ARG A 156 -5.62 6.32 -8.59
N LEU A 157 -4.39 6.10 -9.03
CA LEU A 157 -3.53 5.07 -8.47
C LEU A 157 -2.33 5.67 -7.77
N THR A 158 -2.13 5.28 -6.52
CA THR A 158 -0.91 5.52 -5.75
C THR A 158 -0.25 4.18 -5.46
N PHE A 159 1.04 4.07 -5.69
CA PHE A 159 1.83 2.90 -5.30
C PHE A 159 2.58 3.24 -4.01
N GLU A 160 2.27 2.51 -2.93
CA GLU A 160 2.97 2.65 -1.65
C GLU A 160 4.18 1.74 -1.63
N VAL A 161 5.35 2.33 -1.46
CA VAL A 161 6.63 1.62 -1.40
C VAL A 161 6.91 1.26 0.04
N THR A 162 6.86 -0.04 0.35
CA THR A 162 7.12 -0.56 1.69
C THR A 162 8.56 -0.29 2.16
N GLU A 163 8.79 -0.45 3.49
CA GLU A 163 10.04 -0.15 4.18
C GLU A 163 11.21 -1.10 3.85
N ASP A 164 10.97 -2.19 3.14
CA ASP A 164 12.02 -3.13 2.70
C ASP A 164 13.18 -2.39 2.03
N ASP A 165 14.42 -2.91 2.16
CA ASP A 165 15.62 -2.34 1.56
C ASP A 165 15.40 -1.97 0.10
N LEU A 166 15.44 -0.67 -0.19
CA LEU A 166 15.44 -0.18 -1.55
C LEU A 166 16.73 -0.62 -2.23
N ALA A 167 16.58 -1.30 -3.35
CA ALA A 167 17.69 -1.46 -4.25
C ALA A 167 18.25 -0.06 -4.61
N ASP A 168 19.57 0.05 -4.66
CA ASP A 168 20.31 1.31 -4.81
C ASP A 168 19.94 2.18 -6.02
N ASN A 169 19.15 1.65 -6.97
CA ASN A 169 18.76 2.36 -8.19
C ASN A 169 17.32 2.06 -8.59
N PRO A 170 16.34 2.89 -8.21
CA PRO A 170 15.00 2.78 -8.76
C PRO A 170 15.01 2.97 -10.28
N CYS A 171 14.12 2.30 -10.99
CA CYS A 171 13.96 2.43 -12.44
C CYS A 171 13.30 3.77 -12.80
N ARG A 172 13.98 4.88 -12.48
CA ARG A 172 13.44 6.26 -12.56
C ARG A 172 12.75 6.56 -13.88
N ALA A 173 13.36 6.20 -15.01
CA ALA A 173 12.78 6.48 -16.32
C ALA A 173 11.40 5.82 -16.52
N VAL A 174 11.27 4.55 -16.10
CA VAL A 174 10.00 3.80 -16.20
C VAL A 174 8.96 4.35 -15.23
N LEU A 175 9.35 4.68 -13.99
CA LEU A 175 8.46 5.26 -13.00
C LEU A 175 7.94 6.64 -13.44
N MET A 176 8.81 7.47 -14.00
CA MET A 176 8.42 8.77 -14.55
C MET A 176 7.49 8.60 -15.75
N GLU A 177 7.76 7.64 -16.65
CA GLU A 177 6.85 7.31 -17.74
C GLU A 177 5.46 6.91 -17.23
N MET A 178 5.39 6.10 -16.16
CA MET A 178 4.12 5.73 -15.56
C MET A 178 3.37 6.95 -14.99
N LYS A 179 4.07 7.87 -14.32
CA LYS A 179 3.48 9.13 -13.85
C LYS A 179 2.91 9.95 -15.02
N GLU A 180 3.68 10.14 -16.07
CA GLU A 180 3.27 10.94 -17.22
C GLU A 180 2.09 10.32 -18.00
N ARG A 181 2.10 9.00 -18.15
CA ARG A 181 1.08 8.30 -18.98
C ARG A 181 -0.19 7.95 -18.24
N LEU A 182 -0.07 7.60 -16.95
CA LEU A 182 -1.19 7.10 -16.17
C LEU A 182 -1.62 8.07 -15.07
N GLY A 183 -0.87 9.15 -14.82
CA GLY A 183 -1.13 10.06 -13.71
C GLY A 183 -0.98 9.38 -12.35
N CYS A 184 -0.27 8.23 -12.28
CA CYS A 184 -0.08 7.55 -11.01
C CYS A 184 0.87 8.34 -10.10
N THR A 185 0.71 8.16 -8.80
CA THR A 185 1.54 8.76 -7.76
C THR A 185 2.26 7.67 -6.97
N PHE A 186 3.29 8.08 -6.21
CA PHE A 186 4.08 7.18 -5.38
C PHE A 186 4.15 7.71 -3.95
N ALA A 187 4.00 6.81 -3.00
CA ALA A 187 4.16 7.07 -1.57
C ALA A 187 5.31 6.26 -1.00
N ILE A 188 6.06 6.82 -0.08
CA ILE A 188 6.94 6.07 0.83
C ILE A 188 6.12 5.72 2.05
N ASP A 189 6.09 4.43 2.40
CA ASP A 189 5.39 3.91 3.57
C ASP A 189 6.34 3.76 4.77
N ASP A 190 5.77 3.77 5.98
CA ASP A 190 6.47 3.58 7.27
C ASP A 190 7.78 4.39 7.40
N PHE A 191 7.79 5.65 6.91
CA PHE A 191 8.97 6.49 6.97
C PHE A 191 9.33 6.84 8.42
N TYR A 192 10.61 6.66 8.76
CA TYR A 192 11.16 6.92 10.09
C TYR A 192 10.67 5.91 11.15
N HIS A 193 10.47 4.65 10.72
CA HIS A 193 9.97 3.55 11.55
C HIS A 193 10.90 3.22 12.73
N ASP A 194 12.19 3.09 12.51
CA ASP A 194 13.16 2.76 13.57
C ASP A 194 13.81 4.01 14.17
N ARG A 195 13.01 4.74 14.97
CA ARG A 195 13.47 5.96 15.64
C ARG A 195 14.71 5.74 16.52
N GLN A 196 14.90 4.56 17.12
CA GLN A 196 16.06 4.27 17.97
C GLN A 196 17.34 4.19 17.16
N GLN A 197 17.31 3.56 15.99
CA GLN A 197 18.45 3.57 15.05
C GLN A 197 18.81 4.99 14.63
N HIS A 198 17.83 5.83 14.36
CA HIS A 198 18.06 7.23 13.98
C HIS A 198 18.70 8.06 15.08
N LEU A 199 18.36 7.83 16.35
CA LEU A 199 18.94 8.52 17.51
C LEU A 199 20.35 8.03 17.86
N GLU A 200 20.62 6.73 17.66
CA GLU A 200 21.91 6.12 17.98
C GLU A 200 23.00 6.44 16.94
N GLN A 201 22.63 6.73 15.70
CA GLN A 201 23.54 7.00 14.58
C GLN A 201 24.03 8.45 14.49
N ASN A 202 23.86 9.27 15.54
CA ASN A 202 24.33 10.68 15.59
C ASN A 202 24.18 11.43 14.27
N ASP A 203 23.03 12.07 14.07
CA ASP A 203 22.69 12.91 12.92
C ASP A 203 22.27 12.24 11.61
N GLY A 204 21.97 10.97 11.60
CA GLY A 204 20.99 10.34 10.70
C GLY A 204 21.13 10.55 9.17
N ILE A 205 22.32 10.84 8.67
CA ILE A 205 22.50 11.01 7.20
C ILE A 205 22.54 9.65 6.50
N ASP A 206 22.89 8.58 7.20
CA ASP A 206 23.07 7.23 6.65
C ASP A 206 21.96 6.24 7.04
N SER A 207 20.84 6.70 7.57
CA SER A 207 19.73 5.76 7.78
C SER A 207 19.09 5.37 6.45
N GLY A 208 18.70 4.10 6.31
CA GLY A 208 18.08 3.58 5.10
C GLY A 208 16.90 4.41 4.61
N ASP A 209 16.14 5.02 5.52
CA ASP A 209 15.00 5.89 5.21
C ASP A 209 15.40 7.15 4.45
N TRP A 210 16.44 7.86 4.88
CA TRP A 210 16.88 9.06 4.18
C TRP A 210 17.44 8.74 2.81
N GLN A 211 18.19 7.64 2.68
CA GLN A 211 18.68 7.17 1.39
C GLN A 211 17.51 6.75 0.48
N ARG A 212 16.48 6.10 1.04
CA ARG A 212 15.25 5.74 0.33
C ARG A 212 14.56 6.99 -0.22
N LEU A 213 14.43 8.03 0.59
CA LEU A 213 13.82 9.29 0.19
C LEU A 213 14.63 10.01 -0.91
N GLU A 214 15.96 10.07 -0.77
CA GLU A 214 16.84 10.64 -1.80
C GLU A 214 16.81 9.86 -3.11
N ASN A 215 16.78 8.53 -3.05
CA ASN A 215 16.69 7.68 -4.24
C ASN A 215 15.37 7.88 -5.01
N LEU A 216 14.31 8.24 -4.32
CA LEU A 216 12.98 8.51 -4.90
C LEU A 216 12.69 10.00 -5.10
N ARG A 217 13.67 10.88 -4.92
CA ARG A 217 13.53 12.32 -5.13
C ARG A 217 12.98 12.63 -6.52
N GLY A 218 11.89 13.43 -6.59
CA GLY A 218 11.18 13.78 -7.82
C GLY A 218 10.28 12.68 -8.40
N ILE A 219 10.21 11.52 -7.72
CA ILE A 219 9.24 10.46 -8.03
C ILE A 219 8.12 10.45 -7.00
N VAL A 220 8.48 10.49 -5.71
CA VAL A 220 7.55 10.40 -4.59
C VAL A 220 6.67 11.64 -4.49
N ASP A 221 5.39 11.42 -4.25
CA ASP A 221 4.35 12.43 -4.07
C ASP A 221 3.85 12.49 -2.62
N PHE A 222 4.00 11.39 -1.87
CA PHE A 222 3.55 11.26 -0.49
C PHE A 222 4.63 10.61 0.36
N VAL A 223 4.77 11.09 1.60
CA VAL A 223 5.62 10.47 2.63
C VAL A 223 4.75 10.17 3.84
N LYS A 224 4.56 8.90 4.16
CA LYS A 224 3.80 8.44 5.32
C LYS A 224 4.76 8.27 6.49
N ILE A 225 4.60 9.08 7.53
CA ILE A 225 5.40 8.98 8.76
C ILE A 225 4.79 7.90 9.64
N ASP A 226 5.64 6.98 10.08
CA ASP A 226 5.26 5.84 10.93
C ASP A 226 4.51 6.28 12.19
N GLY A 227 3.53 5.48 12.57
CA GLY A 227 2.63 5.76 13.68
C GLY A 227 3.31 5.79 15.05
N GLU A 228 4.40 5.02 15.28
CA GLU A 228 5.13 5.06 16.56
C GLU A 228 5.88 6.38 16.75
N THR A 229 6.40 6.94 15.66
CA THR A 229 7.00 8.28 15.66
C THR A 229 5.96 9.34 15.99
N ILE A 230 4.76 9.24 15.42
CA ILE A 230 3.65 10.15 15.73
C ILE A 230 3.20 10.02 17.19
N GLU A 231 3.04 8.79 17.69
CA GLU A 231 2.70 8.56 19.10
C GLU A 231 3.73 9.16 20.06
N ALA A 232 5.03 9.05 19.74
CA ALA A 232 6.09 9.65 20.53
C ALA A 232 6.04 11.18 20.50
N ALA A 233 5.75 11.77 19.34
CA ALA A 233 5.59 13.22 19.23
C ALA A 233 4.39 13.72 20.05
N MET A 234 3.27 13.00 20.03
CA MET A 234 2.09 13.31 20.83
C MET A 234 2.38 13.21 22.36
N ARG A 235 3.30 12.34 22.77
CA ARG A 235 3.79 12.28 24.16
C ARG A 235 4.87 13.31 24.46
N LYS A 236 5.27 14.16 23.48
CA LYS A 236 6.36 15.14 23.58
C LYS A 236 7.75 14.50 23.82
N GLU A 237 7.92 13.28 23.38
CA GLU A 237 9.19 12.55 23.41
C GLU A 237 10.00 12.75 22.14
N PHE A 238 9.39 13.31 21.10
CA PHE A 238 9.98 13.56 19.78
C PHE A 238 9.45 14.87 19.18
N ASP A 239 10.33 15.62 18.53
CA ASP A 239 9.97 16.84 17.80
C ASP A 239 9.82 16.54 16.30
N LEU A 240 8.62 16.72 15.77
CA LEU A 240 8.30 16.47 14.35
C LEU A 240 8.84 17.57 13.42
N ASP A 241 9.00 18.79 13.88
CA ASP A 241 9.30 19.92 13.01
C ASP A 241 10.64 19.75 12.25
N PRO A 242 11.73 19.29 12.88
CA PRO A 242 12.97 19.03 12.16
C PRO A 242 12.85 17.91 11.13
N LEU A 243 12.09 16.85 11.46
CA LEU A 243 11.82 15.74 10.56
C LEU A 243 11.07 16.21 9.31
N ILE A 244 9.94 16.89 9.51
CA ILE A 244 9.09 17.43 8.44
C ILE A 244 9.88 18.41 7.56
N LYS A 245 10.64 19.31 8.18
CA LYS A 245 11.48 20.27 7.46
C LYS A 245 12.46 19.54 6.53
N ARG A 246 13.16 18.54 7.05
CA ARG A 246 14.14 17.78 6.26
C ARG A 246 13.49 16.98 5.13
N ILE A 247 12.33 16.37 5.36
CA ILE A 247 11.56 15.70 4.29
C ILE A 247 11.27 16.72 3.18
N LYS A 248 10.74 17.90 3.52
CA LYS A 248 10.41 18.95 2.55
C LYS A 248 11.62 19.57 1.84
N GLU A 249 12.80 19.54 2.45
CA GLU A 249 14.06 19.93 1.78
C GLU A 249 14.48 18.91 0.71
N ILE A 250 14.27 17.62 0.96
CA ILE A 250 14.61 16.55 -0.01
C ILE A 250 13.54 16.45 -1.10
N VAL A 251 12.26 16.47 -0.71
CA VAL A 251 11.12 16.30 -1.62
C VAL A 251 10.11 17.43 -1.44
N PRO A 252 10.41 18.65 -1.91
CA PRO A 252 9.65 19.87 -1.59
C PRO A 252 8.18 19.85 -2.05
N GLY A 253 7.84 19.00 -3.01
CA GLY A 253 6.47 18.86 -3.53
C GLY A 253 5.65 17.74 -2.89
N ALA A 254 6.26 16.92 -2.01
CA ALA A 254 5.56 15.79 -1.42
C ALA A 254 4.61 16.23 -0.30
N HIS A 255 3.45 15.57 -0.24
CA HIS A 255 2.52 15.67 0.88
C HIS A 255 2.97 14.73 2.02
N ILE A 256 2.83 15.20 3.25
CA ILE A 256 3.17 14.43 4.44
C ILE A 256 1.91 13.86 5.04
N ILE A 257 1.88 12.55 5.17
CA ILE A 257 0.80 11.77 5.76
C ILE A 257 1.28 11.21 7.09
N THR A 258 0.40 11.12 8.07
CA THR A 258 0.72 10.45 9.35
C THR A 258 -0.24 9.32 9.62
N GLU A 259 0.27 8.28 10.22
CA GLU A 259 -0.49 7.08 10.56
C GLU A 259 -0.93 7.03 12.02
N ARG A 260 -1.79 6.04 12.35
CA ARG A 260 -2.30 5.73 13.70
C ARG A 260 -2.91 6.93 14.43
N VAL A 261 -3.44 7.87 13.69
CA VAL A 261 -4.16 9.00 14.28
C VAL A 261 -5.47 8.51 14.87
N THR A 262 -5.72 8.83 16.14
CA THR A 262 -6.80 8.20 16.92
C THR A 262 -8.07 9.04 17.03
N ASN A 263 -8.02 10.34 16.73
CA ASN A 263 -9.17 11.23 16.82
C ASN A 263 -8.99 12.52 16.02
N GLU A 264 -10.07 13.26 15.79
CA GLU A 264 -10.08 14.51 15.04
C GLU A 264 -9.24 15.63 15.69
N HIS A 265 -9.19 15.68 17.01
CA HIS A 265 -8.38 16.71 17.71
C HIS A 265 -6.89 16.50 17.44
N GLN A 266 -6.42 15.26 17.45
CA GLN A 266 -5.06 14.90 17.08
C GLN A 266 -4.78 15.22 15.61
N ALA A 267 -5.70 14.88 14.71
CA ALA A 267 -5.60 15.21 13.29
C ALA A 267 -5.45 16.72 13.08
N HIS A 268 -6.34 17.49 13.67
CA HIS A 268 -6.32 18.96 13.58
C HIS A 268 -5.03 19.57 14.16
N TYR A 269 -4.55 19.06 15.29
CA TYR A 269 -3.29 19.48 15.89
C TYR A 269 -2.11 19.23 14.93
N LEU A 270 -1.98 18.02 14.40
CA LEU A 270 -0.92 17.66 13.46
C LEU A 270 -0.95 18.53 12.20
N GLY A 271 -2.13 18.78 11.64
CA GLY A 271 -2.29 19.62 10.46
C GLY A 271 -2.00 21.10 10.72
N THR A 272 -2.45 21.66 11.85
CA THR A 272 -2.34 23.10 12.11
C THR A 272 -1.00 23.49 12.72
N VAL A 273 -0.41 22.65 13.57
CA VAL A 273 0.84 22.96 14.27
C VAL A 273 2.05 22.49 13.47
N HIS A 274 2.02 21.27 12.93
CA HIS A 274 3.16 20.69 12.24
C HIS A 274 3.06 20.74 10.71
N GLY A 275 1.92 21.18 10.17
CA GLY A 275 1.72 21.29 8.71
C GLY A 275 1.66 19.93 8.01
N ILE A 276 1.13 18.90 8.69
CA ILE A 276 0.78 17.62 8.11
C ILE A 276 -0.38 17.81 7.13
N ASP A 277 -0.28 17.20 5.97
CA ASP A 277 -1.26 17.36 4.90
C ASP A 277 -2.47 16.45 5.08
N ALA A 278 -2.24 15.17 5.43
CA ALA A 278 -3.31 14.22 5.69
C ALA A 278 -2.96 13.24 6.81
N VAL A 279 -3.97 12.53 7.30
CA VAL A 279 -3.87 11.60 8.42
C VAL A 279 -4.62 10.30 8.10
N GLN A 280 -4.11 9.19 8.61
CA GLN A 280 -4.72 7.88 8.53
C GLN A 280 -4.88 7.29 9.94
N GLY A 281 -6.04 6.64 10.22
CA GLY A 281 -6.28 6.00 11.51
C GLY A 281 -7.69 5.45 11.66
N LEU A 282 -7.79 4.39 12.45
CA LEU A 282 -9.02 3.59 12.61
C LEU A 282 -10.21 4.38 13.17
N HIS A 283 -9.96 5.38 14.02
CA HIS A 283 -11.02 6.16 14.67
C HIS A 283 -11.57 7.30 13.80
N LEU A 284 -10.83 7.72 12.78
CA LEU A 284 -11.35 8.66 11.80
C LEU A 284 -12.38 8.01 10.86
N THR A 285 -12.46 6.69 10.91
CA THR A 285 -13.44 5.86 10.22
C THR A 285 -14.46 5.26 11.18
N GLU A 286 -14.82 5.96 12.29
CA GLU A 286 -15.87 5.47 13.22
C GLU A 286 -17.17 5.10 12.51
N ASP A 287 -17.37 5.60 11.32
CA ASP A 287 -18.42 5.17 10.43
C ASP A 287 -17.89 4.37 9.22
N ARG A 288 -17.04 3.32 9.46
CA ARG A 288 -16.72 2.34 8.40
C ARG A 288 -18.00 1.88 7.67
N ASN A 289 -19.08 1.70 8.40
CA ASN A 289 -20.38 1.36 7.84
C ASN A 289 -21.01 2.54 7.10
N GLU A 290 -20.85 3.78 7.57
CA GLU A 290 -21.35 4.96 6.90
C GLU A 290 -20.53 5.29 5.67
N PHE A 291 -19.22 5.26 5.77
CA PHE A 291 -18.30 5.44 4.64
C PHE A 291 -18.54 4.37 3.56
N GLN A 292 -18.66 3.10 3.95
CA GLN A 292 -19.01 2.03 3.03
C GLN A 292 -20.42 2.20 2.45
N ARG A 293 -21.40 2.68 3.23
CA ARG A 293 -22.75 2.99 2.76
C ARG A 293 -22.75 4.17 1.79
N GLN A 294 -21.97 5.20 2.03
CA GLN A 294 -21.82 6.35 1.11
C GLN A 294 -21.17 5.93 -0.21
N LEU A 295 -20.14 5.10 -0.16
CA LEU A 295 -19.44 4.61 -1.36
C LEU A 295 -20.28 3.62 -2.19
N PHE A 296 -20.96 2.70 -1.53
CA PHE A 296 -21.61 1.59 -2.23
C PHE A 296 -23.13 1.78 -2.37
N GLY A 297 -23.70 2.81 -1.74
CA GLY A 297 -25.14 3.03 -1.68
C GLY A 297 -25.87 1.93 -0.89
N ALA A 298 -27.13 2.13 -0.61
CA ALA A 298 -27.96 1.18 0.14
C ALA A 298 -28.20 -0.18 -0.58
N ALA A 299 -27.63 -0.39 -1.76
CA ALA A 299 -27.91 -1.52 -2.66
C ALA A 299 -26.90 -2.67 -2.60
N ASN A 300 -25.81 -2.54 -1.84
CA ASN A 300 -24.85 -3.65 -1.72
C ASN A 300 -25.07 -4.43 -0.43
N ASN A 301 -26.04 -5.34 -0.51
CA ASN A 301 -26.06 -6.50 0.37
C ASN A 301 -24.74 -7.26 0.13
N PHE A 302 -23.83 -7.25 1.09
CA PHE A 302 -22.78 -8.25 1.18
C PHE A 302 -23.44 -9.64 1.00
N PRO A 303 -22.77 -10.60 0.35
CA PRO A 303 -23.32 -11.93 0.23
C PRO A 303 -23.74 -12.41 1.63
N PRO A 304 -24.92 -13.05 1.76
CA PRO A 304 -25.40 -13.51 3.05
C PRO A 304 -24.33 -14.41 3.68
N LYS A 305 -24.18 -14.29 5.00
CA LYS A 305 -23.28 -15.17 5.76
C LYS A 305 -23.54 -16.61 5.31
N PRO A 306 -22.51 -17.41 4.95
CA PRO A 306 -22.73 -18.82 4.72
C PRO A 306 -23.31 -19.43 6.01
N GLY A 307 -24.55 -19.90 5.98
CA GLY A 307 -25.17 -20.57 7.12
C GLY A 307 -26.61 -20.18 7.47
N SER A 308 -27.32 -19.44 6.62
CA SER A 308 -28.76 -19.23 6.80
C SER A 308 -29.52 -19.90 5.66
N PHE A 309 -29.56 -21.22 5.69
CA PHE A 309 -30.61 -22.09 5.16
C PHE A 309 -30.75 -23.28 6.09
#